data_b70f58baf597afa37fe793afdcd3b194
#
_entry.id   b70f58baf597afa37fe793afdcd3b194
#
_cell.length_a   1.000
_cell.length_b   1.000
_cell.length_c   1.000
_cell.angle_alpha   90.00
_cell.angle_beta   90.00
_cell.angle_gamma   90.00
#
_symmetry.space_group_name_H-M   'P 1'
#
loop_
_entity.id
_entity.type
_entity.pdbx_description
1 polymer ?
#
loop_
_entity_poly.entity_id
_entity_poly.type
_entity_poly.pdbx_seq_one_letter_code
_entity_poly.pdbx_strand_id
1 'polypeptide(L)'
;ALKDKYGYETAEQCFNDRRNHRAEWFDLIDKANPNGTEVSEAIFKHNDIYVGIRNKRELDAVKADSRFDPLIIWVDASERLGPEHSDSMGITVDDADYIINNNGNINDLDCAVNTLIQKEMQDGNS
;
A
#
# COMPACT_ATOMS: atom_id res chain seq x y z
N ALA A 1 -10.75 18.29 5.61
CA ALA A 1 -12.20 18.02 5.45
C ALA A 1 -12.75 17.15 6.58
N LEU A 2 -12.20 15.96 6.81
CA LEU A 2 -12.73 15.06 7.85
C LEU A 2 -12.49 15.57 9.27
N LYS A 3 -11.36 16.24 9.51
CA LYS A 3 -11.07 16.84 10.81
C LYS A 3 -12.20 17.78 11.25
N ASP A 4 -12.61 18.66 10.37
CA ASP A 4 -13.65 19.64 10.65
C ASP A 4 -15.03 19.00 10.71
N LYS A 5 -15.31 18.02 9.84
CA LYS A 5 -16.59 17.30 9.79
C LYS A 5 -16.92 16.58 11.09
N TYR A 6 -15.92 15.95 11.73
CA TYR A 6 -16.10 15.19 12.96
C TYR A 6 -15.67 15.93 14.23
N GLY A 7 -15.23 17.19 14.10
CA GLY A 7 -14.86 18.02 15.25
C GLY A 7 -13.59 17.61 15.96
N TYR A 8 -12.65 16.99 15.27
CA TYR A 8 -11.34 16.67 15.85
C TYR A 8 -10.54 17.97 16.08
N GLU A 9 -9.83 18.01 17.18
CA GLU A 9 -8.99 19.17 17.50
C GLU A 9 -7.73 19.22 16.64
N THR A 10 -7.15 18.06 16.32
CA THR A 10 -5.92 17.95 15.54
C THR A 10 -6.09 16.99 14.35
N ALA A 11 -5.25 17.17 13.33
CA ALA A 11 -5.19 16.25 12.20
C ALA A 11 -4.74 14.84 12.63
N GLU A 12 -3.88 14.76 13.65
CA GLU A 12 -3.40 13.49 14.20
C GLU A 12 -4.54 12.68 14.83
N GLN A 13 -5.42 13.31 15.59
CA GLN A 13 -6.61 12.65 16.14
C GLN A 13 -7.50 12.11 15.04
N CYS A 14 -7.75 12.88 14.00
CA CYS A 14 -8.52 12.47 12.84
C CYS A 14 -7.89 11.25 12.18
N PHE A 15 -6.59 11.28 11.92
CA PHE A 15 -5.85 10.17 11.31
C PHE A 15 -5.89 8.90 12.17
N ASN A 16 -5.72 9.02 13.49
CA ASN A 16 -5.72 7.88 14.40
C ASN A 16 -7.09 7.19 14.50
N ASP A 17 -8.17 7.94 14.25
CA ASP A 17 -9.53 7.42 14.27
C ASP A 17 -10.02 6.95 12.88
N ARG A 18 -9.16 6.91 11.87
CA ARG A 18 -9.53 6.60 10.48
C ARG A 18 -10.18 5.22 10.31
N ARG A 19 -9.84 4.26 11.18
CA ARG A 19 -10.42 2.91 11.15
C ARG A 19 -11.94 2.91 11.32
N ASN A 20 -12.48 3.90 12.01
CA ASN A 20 -13.92 4.05 12.25
C ASN A 20 -14.65 4.74 11.09
N HIS A 21 -13.91 5.26 10.11
CA HIS A 21 -14.43 6.01 8.97
C HIS A 21 -13.81 5.57 7.64
N ARG A 22 -13.54 4.28 7.50
CA ARG A 22 -12.81 3.71 6.34
C ARG A 22 -13.45 4.06 5.00
N ALA A 23 -14.76 3.97 4.89
CA ALA A 23 -15.48 4.25 3.66
C ALA A 23 -15.31 5.72 3.22
N GLU A 24 -15.37 6.64 4.18
CA GLU A 24 -15.19 8.08 3.90
C GLU A 24 -13.76 8.41 3.51
N TRP A 25 -12.78 7.82 4.19
CA TRP A 25 -11.37 7.96 3.84
C TRP A 25 -11.09 7.43 2.45
N PHE A 26 -11.64 6.26 2.13
CA PHE A 26 -11.52 5.67 0.81
C PHE A 26 -12.09 6.59 -0.28
N ASP A 27 -13.30 7.11 -0.07
CA ASP A 27 -13.97 8.03 -1.01
C ASP A 27 -13.15 9.30 -1.25
N LEU A 28 -12.61 9.90 -0.19
CA LEU A 28 -11.82 11.12 -0.31
C LEU A 28 -10.52 10.89 -1.06
N ILE A 29 -9.83 9.79 -0.76
CA ILE A 29 -8.60 9.40 -1.45
C ILE A 29 -8.89 9.11 -2.92
N ASP A 30 -9.98 8.40 -3.19
CA ASP A 30 -10.38 8.08 -4.56
C ASP A 30 -10.70 9.34 -5.38
N LYS A 31 -11.39 10.31 -4.77
CA LYS A 31 -11.68 11.61 -5.40
C LYS A 31 -10.43 12.46 -5.63
N ALA A 32 -9.45 12.35 -4.74
CA ALA A 32 -8.17 13.04 -4.88
C ALA A 32 -7.25 12.38 -5.92
N ASN A 33 -7.64 11.23 -6.43
CA ASN A 33 -6.85 10.39 -7.33
C ASN A 33 -7.62 10.05 -8.61
N PRO A 34 -8.14 11.06 -9.35
CA PRO A 34 -9.07 10.84 -10.46
C PRO A 34 -8.49 9.98 -11.60
N ASN A 35 -7.20 10.08 -11.88
CA ASN A 35 -6.53 9.28 -12.91
C ASN A 35 -5.92 7.99 -12.36
N GLY A 36 -5.92 7.82 -11.04
CA GLY A 36 -5.32 6.67 -10.37
C GLY A 36 -3.83 6.80 -10.09
N THR A 37 -3.17 7.87 -10.54
CA THR A 37 -1.72 8.05 -10.42
C THR A 37 -1.29 9.24 -9.56
N GLU A 38 -2.20 10.11 -9.15
CA GLU A 38 -1.88 11.36 -8.45
C GLU A 38 -1.22 11.11 -7.09
N VAL A 39 -1.74 10.15 -6.32
CA VAL A 39 -1.18 9.79 -5.01
C VAL A 39 0.21 9.19 -5.19
N SER A 40 0.37 8.27 -6.14
CA SER A 40 1.67 7.66 -6.43
C SER A 40 2.70 8.67 -6.91
N GLU A 41 2.30 9.61 -7.77
CA GLU A 41 3.18 10.71 -8.19
C GLU A 41 3.67 11.53 -7.00
N ALA A 42 2.75 11.88 -6.08
CA ALA A 42 3.10 12.66 -4.90
C ALA A 42 4.06 11.90 -3.98
N ILE A 43 3.85 10.62 -3.79
CA ILE A 43 4.70 9.77 -2.93
C ILE A 43 6.07 9.59 -3.56
N PHE A 44 6.14 9.18 -4.83
CA PHE A 44 7.41 8.88 -5.50
C PHE A 44 8.22 10.10 -5.88
N LYS A 45 7.68 11.29 -5.74
CA LYS A 45 8.45 12.53 -5.88
C LYS A 45 9.58 12.63 -4.87
N HIS A 46 9.38 12.07 -3.66
CA HIS A 46 10.35 12.17 -2.56
C HIS A 46 10.67 10.83 -1.90
N ASN A 47 10.05 9.74 -2.34
CA ASN A 47 10.20 8.41 -1.73
C ASN A 47 10.31 7.34 -2.81
N ASP A 48 10.98 6.26 -2.48
CA ASP A 48 11.17 5.10 -3.37
C ASP A 48 10.15 3.99 -3.11
N ILE A 49 9.42 4.05 -1.99
CA ILE A 49 8.50 3.01 -1.56
C ILE A 49 7.15 3.61 -1.21
N TYR A 50 6.09 3.00 -1.72
CA TYR A 50 4.71 3.32 -1.37
C TYR A 50 4.13 2.15 -0.57
N VAL A 51 3.77 2.39 0.68
CA VAL A 51 3.18 1.39 1.58
C VAL A 51 1.68 1.64 1.72
N GLY A 52 0.90 0.58 1.55
CA GLY A 52 -0.53 0.62 1.84
C GLY A 52 -1.45 0.88 0.66
N ILE A 53 -0.97 0.66 -0.56
CA ILE A 53 -1.85 0.71 -1.73
C ILE A 53 -2.91 -0.40 -1.63
N ARG A 54 -4.19 -0.05 -1.77
CA ARG A 54 -5.32 -0.98 -1.57
C ARG A 54 -6.34 -0.94 -2.70
N ASN A 55 -6.25 0.04 -3.58
CA ASN A 55 -7.22 0.26 -4.65
C ASN A 55 -6.70 -0.35 -5.95
N LYS A 56 -7.45 -1.30 -6.51
CA LYS A 56 -7.10 -1.98 -7.75
C LYS A 56 -6.97 -1.00 -8.93
N ARG A 57 -7.87 -0.02 -9.02
CA ARG A 57 -7.84 1.01 -10.06
C ARG A 57 -6.54 1.82 -10.01
N GLU A 58 -6.12 2.19 -8.80
CA GLU A 58 -4.86 2.91 -8.59
C GLU A 58 -3.66 2.06 -9.00
N LEU A 59 -3.62 0.80 -8.57
CA LEU A 59 -2.54 -0.12 -8.92
C LEU A 59 -2.44 -0.32 -10.43
N ASP A 60 -3.57 -0.56 -11.09
CA ASP A 60 -3.60 -0.78 -12.54
C ASP A 60 -3.16 0.47 -13.31
N ALA A 61 -3.54 1.66 -12.82
CA ALA A 61 -3.11 2.92 -13.42
C ALA A 61 -1.59 3.13 -13.32
N VAL A 62 -1.00 2.82 -12.17
CA VAL A 62 0.45 2.93 -11.96
C VAL A 62 1.20 1.92 -12.84
N LYS A 63 0.71 0.68 -12.93
CA LYS A 63 1.30 -0.35 -13.80
C LYS A 63 1.27 0.04 -15.28
N ALA A 64 0.20 0.70 -15.71
CA ALA A 64 0.02 1.12 -17.10
C ALA A 64 0.80 2.39 -17.46
N ASP A 65 1.25 3.15 -16.48
CA ASP A 65 1.93 4.43 -16.68
C ASP A 65 3.43 4.21 -16.91
N SER A 66 3.92 4.61 -18.07
CA SER A 66 5.33 4.40 -18.46
C SER A 66 6.33 5.17 -17.59
N ARG A 67 5.87 6.16 -16.81
CA ARG A 67 6.74 6.89 -15.87
C ARG A 67 7.16 6.04 -14.68
N PHE A 68 6.43 4.95 -14.40
CA PHE A 68 6.68 4.06 -13.27
C PHE A 68 7.07 2.66 -13.77
N ASP A 69 7.94 2.02 -13.02
CA ASP A 69 8.29 0.61 -13.20
C ASP A 69 8.16 -0.07 -11.82
N PRO A 70 6.91 -0.26 -11.36
CA PRO A 70 6.68 -0.68 -9.98
C PRO A 70 6.98 -2.15 -9.77
N LEU A 71 7.63 -2.46 -8.65
CA LEU A 71 7.72 -3.79 -8.09
C LEU A 71 6.64 -3.93 -7.03
N ILE A 72 5.71 -4.84 -7.23
CA ILE A 72 4.57 -5.03 -6.33
C ILE A 72 4.89 -6.15 -5.35
N ILE A 73 4.85 -5.82 -4.07
CA ILE A 73 5.14 -6.76 -2.99
C ILE A 73 3.91 -6.94 -2.10
N TRP A 74 3.48 -8.18 -1.95
CA TRP A 74 2.43 -8.56 -1.01
C TRP A 74 3.09 -9.05 0.29
N VAL A 75 2.76 -8.41 1.40
CA VAL A 75 3.24 -8.81 2.72
C VAL A 75 2.12 -9.56 3.42
N ASP A 76 2.31 -10.86 3.63
CA ASP A 76 1.30 -11.74 4.20
C ASP A 76 1.55 -11.96 5.70
N ALA A 77 0.65 -11.44 6.52
CA ALA A 77 0.61 -11.68 7.95
C ALA A 77 -0.74 -12.29 8.39
N SER A 78 -1.45 -12.93 7.47
CA SER A 78 -2.82 -13.41 7.66
C SER A 78 -2.94 -14.48 8.75
N GLU A 79 -1.93 -15.32 8.94
CA GLU A 79 -1.92 -16.32 10.03
C GLU A 79 -1.80 -15.67 11.40
N ARG A 80 -1.09 -14.56 11.49
CA ARG A 80 -0.82 -13.84 12.74
C ARG A 80 -1.89 -12.80 13.06
N LEU A 81 -2.40 -12.10 12.06
CA LEU A 81 -3.31 -10.97 12.21
C LEU A 81 -4.74 -11.25 11.72
N GLY A 82 -4.95 -12.39 11.06
CA GLY A 82 -6.21 -12.69 10.38
C GLY A 82 -6.30 -12.06 9.00
N PRO A 83 -7.32 -12.43 8.20
CA PRO A 83 -7.48 -11.93 6.85
C PRO A 83 -7.89 -10.44 6.83
N GLU A 84 -7.52 -9.73 5.76
CA GLU A 84 -7.98 -8.37 5.54
C GLU A 84 -9.48 -8.36 5.20
N HIS A 85 -10.17 -7.30 5.62
CA HIS A 85 -11.57 -7.10 5.26
C HIS A 85 -11.68 -6.74 3.78
N SER A 86 -12.64 -7.38 3.08
CA SER A 86 -12.88 -7.15 1.66
C SER A 86 -13.21 -5.68 1.33
N ASP A 87 -13.85 -4.96 2.28
CA ASP A 87 -14.22 -3.55 2.10
C ASP A 87 -13.02 -2.60 2.08
N SER A 88 -11.87 -3.03 2.56
CA SER A 88 -10.66 -2.20 2.65
C SER A 88 -9.55 -2.63 1.70
N MET A 89 -9.77 -3.66 0.88
CA MET A 89 -8.74 -4.23 0.03
C MET A 89 -9.31 -4.66 -1.33
N GLY A 90 -9.01 -3.88 -2.36
CA GLY A 90 -9.36 -4.22 -3.75
C GLY A 90 -8.28 -5.01 -4.48
N ILE A 91 -7.09 -5.14 -3.88
CA ILE A 91 -5.93 -5.83 -4.45
C ILE A 91 -5.82 -7.21 -3.82
N THR A 92 -5.40 -8.20 -4.60
CA THR A 92 -5.19 -9.57 -4.13
C THR A 92 -3.73 -9.98 -4.31
N VAL A 93 -3.36 -11.11 -3.72
CA VAL A 93 -2.01 -11.66 -3.84
C VAL A 93 -1.61 -11.92 -5.30
N ASP A 94 -2.58 -12.17 -6.17
CA ASP A 94 -2.33 -12.39 -7.60
C ASP A 94 -1.82 -11.14 -8.33
N ASP A 95 -2.01 -9.97 -7.75
CA ASP A 95 -1.51 -8.71 -8.30
C ASP A 95 -0.03 -8.47 -8.01
N ALA A 96 0.56 -9.26 -7.12
CA ALA A 96 1.93 -9.04 -6.65
C ALA A 96 2.97 -9.77 -7.49
N ASP A 97 4.16 -9.16 -7.60
CA ASP A 97 5.34 -9.77 -8.20
C ASP A 97 6.06 -10.69 -7.20
N TYR A 98 6.02 -10.33 -5.92
CA TYR A 98 6.64 -11.07 -4.83
C TYR A 98 5.72 -11.14 -3.61
N ILE A 99 5.88 -12.23 -2.84
CA ILE A 99 5.17 -12.41 -1.57
C ILE A 99 6.21 -12.50 -0.47
N ILE A 100 6.05 -11.67 0.57
CA ILE A 100 6.84 -11.76 1.80
C ILE A 100 5.95 -12.35 2.88
N ASN A 101 6.37 -13.48 3.45
CA ASN A 101 5.69 -14.10 4.57
C ASN A 101 6.12 -13.39 5.87
N ASN A 102 5.18 -12.72 6.51
CA ASN A 102 5.38 -12.01 7.78
C ASN A 102 4.55 -12.65 8.90
N ASN A 103 4.47 -13.98 8.93
CA ASN A 103 3.76 -14.73 9.97
C ASN A 103 4.69 -15.25 11.07
N GLY A 104 5.99 -15.14 10.89
CA GLY A 104 7.02 -15.51 11.87
C GLY A 104 7.44 -14.34 12.77
N ASN A 105 8.68 -14.40 13.25
CA ASN A 105 9.27 -13.35 14.06
C ASN A 105 9.99 -12.30 13.20
N ILE A 106 10.56 -11.28 13.84
CA ILE A 106 11.25 -10.19 13.15
C ILE A 106 12.48 -10.69 12.37
N ASN A 107 13.17 -11.71 12.86
CA ASN A 107 14.33 -12.29 12.17
C ASN A 107 13.91 -13.00 10.89
N ASP A 108 12.76 -13.68 10.90
CA ASP A 108 12.21 -14.33 9.71
C ASP A 108 11.84 -13.29 8.65
N LEU A 109 11.25 -12.18 9.07
CA LEU A 109 10.93 -11.07 8.17
C LEU A 109 12.19 -10.46 7.56
N ASP A 110 13.21 -10.23 8.37
CA ASP A 110 14.49 -9.68 7.93
C ASP A 110 15.15 -10.56 6.87
N CYS A 111 15.14 -11.87 7.09
CA CYS A 111 15.64 -12.84 6.12
C CYS A 111 14.86 -12.80 4.81
N ALA A 112 13.54 -12.72 4.88
CA ALA A 112 12.69 -12.67 3.69
C ALA A 112 12.94 -11.40 2.87
N VAL A 113 13.07 -10.25 3.53
CA VAL A 113 13.38 -8.98 2.87
C VAL A 113 14.75 -9.01 2.22
N ASN A 114 15.77 -9.51 2.92
CA ASN A 114 17.12 -9.61 2.38
C ASN A 114 17.20 -10.54 1.16
N THR A 115 16.48 -11.65 1.19
CA THR A 115 16.38 -12.58 0.06
C THR A 115 15.77 -11.90 -1.16
N LEU A 116 14.71 -11.14 -0.97
CA LEU A 116 14.07 -10.38 -2.04
C LEU A 116 15.01 -9.34 -2.64
N ILE A 117 15.70 -8.58 -1.80
CA ILE A 117 16.64 -7.55 -2.26
C ILE A 117 17.77 -8.18 -3.09
N GLN A 118 18.35 -9.28 -2.62
CA GLN A 118 19.41 -9.98 -3.35
C GLN A 118 18.93 -10.48 -4.71
N LYS A 119 17.72 -11.02 -4.77
CA LYS A 119 17.13 -11.51 -6.02
C LYS A 119 16.93 -10.37 -7.03
N GLU A 120 16.41 -9.24 -6.58
CA GLU A 120 16.21 -8.07 -7.44
C GLU A 120 17.52 -7.48 -7.94
N MET A 121 18.55 -7.45 -7.09
CA MET A 121 19.87 -6.97 -7.50
C MET A 121 20.51 -7.88 -8.56
N GLN A 122 20.32 -9.19 -8.47
CA GLN A 122 20.80 -10.13 -9.49
C GLN A 122 20.05 -9.95 -10.81
N ASP A 123 18.73 -9.84 -10.76
CA ASP A 123 17.89 -9.65 -11.94
C ASP A 123 18.17 -8.29 -12.61
N GLY A 124 18.45 -7.26 -11.82
CA GLY A 124 18.80 -5.93 -12.31
C GLY A 124 20.16 -5.84 -12.99
N ASN A 125 21.05 -6.80 -12.77
CA ASN A 125 22.38 -6.86 -13.37
C ASN A 125 22.46 -7.75 -14.62
N SER A 126 21.35 -8.34 -14.98
CA SER A 126 21.29 -9.20 -16.16
C SER A 126 20.86 -8.43 -17.47
#